data_304b1eef90b516762678bbcc82bdebe3
#
_entry.id   304b1eef90b516762678bbcc82bdebe3
#
_cell.length_a   1.000
_cell.length_b   1.000
_cell.length_c   1.000
_cell.angle_alpha   90.00
_cell.angle_beta   90.00
_cell.angle_gamma   90.00
#
_symmetry.space_group_name_H-M   'P 1'
#
loop_
_entity.id
_entity.type
_entity.pdbx_description
1 polymer ?
#
loop_
_entity_poly.entity_id
_entity_poly.type
_entity_poly.pdbx_seq_one_letter_code
_entity_poly.pdbx_strand_id
1 'polypeptide(L)'
;VNAAFDPTFPDVLDPRNAAFLNYGVVVTKFTGARGKSGTSDASAEFVATIRNLMDENQIIWQTGELGKVDMGGGGTVALYIANMDVDTIDVGVPVMSMHAPMEVVAKIDVYMAYKAFLAFISDKT
;
A
#
# COMPACT_ATOMS: atom_id res chain seq x y z
N VAL A 1 -2.99 -4.40 4.13
CA VAL A 1 -1.92 -5.24 3.53
C VAL A 1 -1.84 -4.98 2.04
N ASN A 2 -0.66 -5.18 1.46
CA ASN A 2 -0.40 -5.06 0.03
C ASN A 2 0.35 -6.31 -0.44
N ALA A 3 0.05 -6.81 -1.64
CA ALA A 3 0.77 -7.96 -2.18
C ALA A 3 2.24 -7.62 -2.41
N ALA A 4 3.12 -8.47 -1.87
CA ALA A 4 4.56 -8.35 -2.08
C ALA A 4 4.99 -9.16 -3.30
N PHE A 5 6.07 -8.71 -3.94
CA PHE A 5 6.69 -9.43 -5.04
C PHE A 5 7.16 -10.81 -4.57
N ASP A 6 6.73 -11.84 -5.29
CA ASP A 6 7.15 -13.22 -5.08
C ASP A 6 8.04 -13.66 -6.25
N PRO A 7 9.33 -13.92 -6.02
CA PRO A 7 10.23 -14.34 -7.09
C PRO A 7 9.89 -15.72 -7.68
N THR A 8 9.07 -16.52 -6.99
CA THR A 8 8.57 -17.80 -7.53
C THR A 8 7.54 -17.59 -8.64
N PHE A 9 6.81 -16.46 -8.59
CA PHE A 9 5.79 -16.10 -9.57
C PHE A 9 6.03 -14.68 -10.12
N PRO A 10 7.16 -14.44 -10.82
CA PRO A 10 7.58 -13.09 -11.18
C PRO A 10 6.64 -12.40 -12.18
N ASP A 11 5.84 -13.17 -12.93
CA ASP A 11 4.95 -12.64 -13.96
C ASP A 11 3.64 -12.08 -13.41
N VAL A 12 3.35 -12.28 -12.12
CA VAL A 12 2.09 -11.83 -11.50
C VAL A 12 2.11 -10.34 -11.18
N LEU A 13 3.29 -9.79 -10.92
CA LEU A 13 3.50 -8.40 -10.52
C LEU A 13 4.47 -7.71 -11.48
N ASP A 14 4.38 -6.40 -11.58
CA ASP A 14 5.40 -5.58 -12.22
C ASP A 14 6.48 -5.25 -11.17
N PRO A 15 7.73 -5.74 -11.33
CA PRO A 15 8.79 -5.50 -10.34
C PRO A 15 9.10 -4.02 -10.09
N ARG A 16 8.79 -3.14 -11.06
CA ARG A 16 9.03 -1.70 -10.93
C ARG A 16 8.00 -1.00 -10.05
N ASN A 17 6.82 -1.63 -9.88
CA ASN A 17 5.71 -1.08 -9.11
C ASN A 17 5.28 -1.97 -7.95
N ALA A 18 5.96 -3.08 -7.74
CA ALA A 18 5.64 -4.03 -6.67
C ALA A 18 6.24 -3.59 -5.32
N ALA A 19 5.58 -3.97 -4.25
CA ALA A 19 6.14 -3.90 -2.91
C ALA A 19 7.03 -5.12 -2.62
N PHE A 20 8.02 -4.96 -1.76
CA PHE A 20 8.94 -6.02 -1.35
C PHE A 20 8.95 -6.18 0.17
N LEU A 21 9.13 -7.43 0.63
CA LEU A 21 9.37 -7.70 2.05
C LEU A 21 10.66 -7.01 2.53
N ASN A 22 10.67 -6.52 3.74
CA ASN A 22 11.78 -5.80 4.39
C ASN A 22 12.08 -4.39 3.84
N TYR A 23 11.19 -3.84 3.02
CA TYR A 23 11.34 -2.49 2.48
C TYR A 23 10.42 -1.47 3.16
N GLY A 24 9.78 -1.87 4.24
CA GLY A 24 8.94 -0.98 5.04
C GLY A 24 7.45 -1.07 4.71
N VAL A 25 6.69 -0.19 5.33
CA VAL A 25 5.24 -0.09 5.10
C VAL A 25 4.94 0.39 3.68
N VAL A 26 3.91 -0.18 3.07
CA VAL A 26 3.55 0.14 1.68
C VAL A 26 2.50 1.24 1.66
N VAL A 27 2.77 2.27 0.89
CA VAL A 27 1.82 3.33 0.54
C VAL A 27 1.33 3.07 -0.87
N THR A 28 0.03 2.86 -1.03
CA THR A 28 -0.61 2.60 -2.31
C THR A 28 -1.49 3.77 -2.69
N LYS A 29 -0.99 4.60 -3.61
CA LYS A 29 -1.70 5.78 -4.10
C LYS A 29 -2.95 5.39 -4.91
N PHE A 30 -2.84 4.33 -5.68
CA PHE A 30 -3.83 3.92 -6.65
C PHE A 30 -4.27 2.47 -6.38
N THR A 31 -5.57 2.24 -6.32
CA THR A 31 -6.17 0.90 -6.28
C THR A 31 -7.19 0.74 -7.39
N GLY A 32 -7.35 -0.47 -7.87
CA GLY A 32 -8.32 -0.79 -8.91
C GLY A 32 -8.02 -2.13 -9.54
N ALA A 33 -8.93 -2.63 -10.35
CA ALA A 33 -8.80 -3.91 -11.03
C ALA A 33 -8.97 -3.75 -12.53
N ARG A 34 -8.33 -4.61 -13.30
CA ARG A 34 -8.52 -4.84 -14.75
C ARG A 34 -8.91 -3.58 -15.52
N GLY A 35 -7.95 -2.79 -15.98
CA GLY A 35 -8.24 -1.55 -16.67
C GLY A 35 -8.81 -0.47 -15.74
N LYS A 36 -8.49 -0.58 -14.46
CA LYS A 36 -8.75 0.45 -13.43
C LYS A 36 -10.22 0.65 -13.09
N SER A 37 -11.01 -0.42 -13.15
CA SER A 37 -12.39 -0.39 -12.65
C SER A 37 -12.43 -0.46 -11.12
N GLY A 38 -13.41 0.18 -10.49
CA GLY A 38 -13.53 0.21 -9.03
C GLY A 38 -12.33 0.87 -8.35
N THR A 39 -11.84 1.97 -8.91
CA THR A 39 -10.60 2.61 -8.50
C THR A 39 -10.78 3.59 -7.36
N SER A 40 -9.73 3.69 -6.54
CA SER A 40 -9.45 4.85 -5.69
C SER A 40 -8.07 5.38 -6.05
N ASP A 41 -7.94 6.69 -6.21
CA ASP A 41 -6.68 7.36 -6.54
C ASP A 41 -6.50 8.55 -5.59
N ALA A 42 -5.57 8.44 -4.65
CA ALA A 42 -5.30 9.49 -3.70
C ALA A 42 -4.77 10.76 -4.39
N SER A 43 -5.18 11.94 -3.91
CA SER A 43 -4.66 13.20 -4.42
C SER A 43 -3.15 13.32 -4.19
N ALA A 44 -2.46 14.05 -5.07
CA ALA A 44 -1.02 14.26 -4.93
C ALA A 44 -0.68 15.01 -3.62
N GLU A 45 -1.53 15.91 -3.21
CA GLU A 45 -1.41 16.69 -1.98
C GLU A 45 -1.50 15.79 -0.74
N PHE A 46 -2.46 14.88 -0.73
CA PHE A 46 -2.59 13.93 0.38
C PHE A 46 -1.45 12.93 0.42
N VAL A 47 -1.00 12.45 -0.74
CA VAL A 47 0.21 11.60 -0.84
C VAL A 47 1.43 12.33 -0.25
N ALA A 48 1.61 13.60 -0.58
CA ALA A 48 2.71 14.41 -0.05
C ALA A 48 2.63 14.54 1.48
N THR A 49 1.43 14.77 2.02
CA THR A 49 1.19 14.82 3.48
C THR A 49 1.61 13.51 4.15
N ILE A 50 1.17 12.39 3.62
CA ILE A 50 1.51 11.06 4.18
C ILE A 50 3.02 10.78 4.09
N ARG A 51 3.65 11.11 2.95
CA ARG A 51 5.11 10.94 2.79
C ARG A 51 5.89 11.77 3.82
N ASN A 52 5.53 13.04 3.96
CA ASN A 52 6.18 13.92 4.94
C ASN A 52 6.01 13.37 6.37
N LEU A 53 4.83 12.91 6.72
CA LEU A 53 4.56 12.30 8.01
C LEU A 53 5.46 11.07 8.27
N MET A 54 5.62 10.20 7.26
CA MET A 54 6.50 9.04 7.35
C MET A 54 7.97 9.45 7.57
N ASP A 55 8.44 10.40 6.76
CA ASP A 55 9.84 10.85 6.78
C ASP A 55 10.18 11.57 8.10
N GLU A 56 9.32 12.45 8.58
CA GLU A 56 9.49 13.18 9.84
C GLU A 56 9.53 12.25 11.07
N ASN A 57 8.82 11.14 11.01
CA ASN A 57 8.78 10.13 12.07
C ASN A 57 9.76 8.98 11.87
N GLN A 58 10.68 9.09 10.91
CA GLN A 58 11.69 8.07 10.61
C GLN A 58 11.08 6.68 10.35
N ILE A 59 10.00 6.66 9.60
CA ILE A 59 9.32 5.45 9.19
C ILE A 59 9.84 5.03 7.82
N ILE A 60 10.33 3.80 7.71
CA ILE A 60 10.72 3.24 6.41
C ILE A 60 9.47 2.83 5.65
N TRP A 61 9.32 3.36 4.47
CA TRP A 61 8.16 3.14 3.63
C TRP A 61 8.54 2.93 2.16
N GLN A 62 7.64 2.34 1.42
CA GLN A 62 7.77 2.11 -0.01
C GLN A 62 6.43 2.36 -0.69
N THR A 63 6.46 2.55 -2.01
CA THR A 63 5.24 2.54 -2.81
C THR A 63 5.04 1.17 -3.44
N GLY A 64 3.79 0.78 -3.65
CA GLY A 64 3.48 -0.46 -4.34
C GLY A 64 2.12 -0.41 -5.01
N GLU A 65 2.02 -1.08 -6.13
CA GLU A 65 0.78 -1.34 -6.85
C GLU A 65 0.44 -2.83 -6.75
N LEU A 66 -0.83 -3.16 -6.80
CA LEU A 66 -1.29 -4.54 -6.77
C LEU A 66 -1.38 -5.12 -8.19
N GLY A 67 -0.54 -6.11 -8.48
CA GLY A 67 -0.52 -6.80 -9.76
C GLY A 67 0.19 -6.04 -10.88
N LYS A 68 0.09 -6.55 -12.09
CA LYS A 68 0.57 -5.87 -13.29
C LYS A 68 -0.32 -4.69 -13.64
N VAL A 69 0.29 -3.60 -14.06
CA VAL A 69 -0.42 -2.42 -14.58
C VAL A 69 -1.35 -2.86 -15.73
N ASP A 70 -2.59 -2.40 -15.69
CA ASP A 70 -3.68 -2.68 -16.64
C ASP A 70 -4.20 -4.13 -16.66
N MET A 71 -3.44 -5.12 -16.24
CA MET A 71 -3.84 -6.53 -16.28
C MET A 71 -4.29 -7.07 -14.93
N GLY A 72 -3.66 -6.62 -13.87
CA GLY A 72 -3.91 -7.05 -12.50
C GLY A 72 -4.65 -5.99 -11.70
N GLY A 73 -4.48 -6.07 -10.41
CA GLY A 73 -5.02 -5.11 -9.47
C GLY A 73 -6.13 -5.66 -8.61
N GLY A 74 -6.58 -4.85 -7.69
CA GLY A 74 -7.68 -5.15 -6.78
C GLY A 74 -8.24 -3.88 -6.19
N GLY A 75 -9.56 -3.85 -5.99
CA GLY A 75 -10.23 -2.80 -5.25
C GLY A 75 -10.03 -2.96 -3.75
N THR A 76 -10.08 -1.85 -3.04
CA THR A 76 -10.03 -1.81 -1.58
C THR A 76 -11.23 -1.05 -1.03
N VAL A 77 -11.38 -1.05 0.28
CA VAL A 77 -12.41 -0.25 0.98
C VAL A 77 -12.21 1.26 0.73
N ALA A 78 -11.01 1.67 0.33
CA ALA A 78 -10.69 3.06 0.02
C ALA A 78 -11.66 3.68 -1.00
N LEU A 79 -12.11 2.93 -2.00
CA LEU A 79 -13.10 3.41 -2.97
C LEU A 79 -14.37 3.96 -2.29
N TYR A 80 -14.91 3.21 -1.32
CA TYR A 80 -16.16 3.59 -0.65
C TYR A 80 -15.98 4.81 0.24
N ILE A 81 -14.83 4.93 0.88
CA ILE A 81 -14.49 6.09 1.71
C ILE A 81 -14.24 7.32 0.84
N ALA A 82 -13.49 7.16 -0.25
CA ALA A 82 -13.22 8.25 -1.20
C ALA A 82 -14.51 8.79 -1.85
N ASN A 83 -15.50 7.93 -2.09
CA ASN A 83 -16.81 8.35 -2.61
C ASN A 83 -17.61 9.23 -1.65
N MET A 84 -17.21 9.30 -0.39
CA MET A 84 -17.77 10.23 0.60
C MET A 84 -17.06 11.59 0.63
N ASP A 85 -16.23 11.88 -0.38
CA ASP A 85 -15.44 13.10 -0.47
C ASP A 85 -14.44 13.26 0.69
N VAL A 86 -13.81 12.14 1.07
CA VAL A 86 -12.78 12.09 2.11
C VAL A 86 -11.44 11.71 1.47
N ASP A 87 -10.39 12.46 1.79
CA ASP A 87 -9.04 12.10 1.38
C ASP A 87 -8.66 10.71 1.91
N THR A 88 -8.32 9.82 0.99
CA THR A 88 -8.12 8.40 1.32
C THR A 88 -6.90 7.84 0.60
N ILE A 89 -6.13 7.05 1.32
CA ILE A 89 -4.99 6.33 0.78
C ILE A 89 -4.85 4.98 1.48
N ASP A 90 -4.41 3.96 0.76
CA ASP A 90 -4.12 2.66 1.35
C ASP A 90 -2.69 2.61 1.89
N VAL A 91 -2.56 2.19 3.13
CA VAL A 91 -1.28 1.97 3.80
C VAL A 91 -1.31 0.61 4.49
N GLY A 92 -0.27 -0.19 4.29
CA GLY A 92 -0.26 -1.52 4.92
C GLY A 92 1.05 -2.28 4.81
N VAL A 93 1.05 -3.46 5.37
CA VAL A 93 2.21 -4.37 5.40
C VAL A 93 2.30 -5.12 4.08
N PRO A 94 3.49 -5.24 3.46
CA PRO A 94 3.67 -6.12 2.31
C PRO A 94 3.53 -7.58 2.75
N VAL A 95 2.79 -8.36 1.97
CA VAL A 95 2.48 -9.77 2.29
C VAL A 95 2.67 -10.65 1.06
N MET A 96 3.34 -11.78 1.24
CA MET A 96 3.39 -12.85 0.24
C MET A 96 2.29 -13.86 0.50
N SER A 97 1.77 -14.46 -0.56
CA SER A 97 0.67 -15.43 -0.51
C SER A 97 -0.61 -14.86 0.09
N MET A 98 -0.95 -13.63 -0.27
CA MET A 98 -2.19 -12.97 0.17
C MET A 98 -3.41 -13.86 -0.11
N HIS A 99 -4.30 -13.98 0.88
CA HIS A 99 -5.50 -14.80 0.86
C HIS A 99 -5.25 -16.33 0.89
N ALA A 100 -4.01 -16.76 1.03
CA ALA A 100 -3.70 -18.18 1.24
C ALA A 100 -3.92 -18.58 2.71
N PRO A 101 -4.00 -19.89 3.00
CA PRO A 101 -4.07 -20.36 4.38
C PRO A 101 -2.86 -19.99 5.24
N MET A 102 -1.71 -19.74 4.60
CA MET A 102 -0.51 -19.23 5.24
C MET A 102 0.00 -18.03 4.45
N GLU A 103 0.09 -16.90 5.11
CA GLU A 103 0.63 -15.66 4.55
C GLU A 103 1.95 -15.33 5.26
N VAL A 104 2.87 -14.71 4.53
CA VAL A 104 4.21 -14.37 5.03
C VAL A 104 4.41 -12.87 5.02
N VAL A 105 4.82 -12.32 6.16
CA VAL A 105 5.19 -10.91 6.33
C VAL A 105 6.54 -10.79 7.03
N ALA A 106 7.23 -9.69 6.81
CA ALA A 106 8.43 -9.36 7.57
C ALA A 106 8.05 -8.64 8.87
N LYS A 107 8.60 -9.06 10.00
CA LYS A 107 8.34 -8.46 11.31
C LYS A 107 8.69 -6.97 11.34
N ILE A 108 9.76 -6.58 10.65
CA ILE A 108 10.17 -5.17 10.58
C ILE A 108 9.13 -4.31 9.85
N ASP A 109 8.50 -4.84 8.80
CA ASP A 109 7.45 -4.13 8.09
C ASP A 109 6.19 -3.95 8.95
N VAL A 110 5.86 -4.95 9.78
CA VAL A 110 4.79 -4.84 10.77
C VAL A 110 5.09 -3.73 11.79
N TYR A 111 6.34 -3.65 12.25
CA TYR A 111 6.76 -2.60 13.18
C TYR A 111 6.70 -1.22 12.52
N MET A 112 7.11 -1.09 11.26
CA MET A 112 6.99 0.17 10.51
C MET A 112 5.52 0.56 10.29
N ALA A 113 4.64 -0.39 10.04
CA ALA A 113 3.20 -0.13 9.95
C ALA A 113 2.63 0.37 11.29
N TYR A 114 3.04 -0.23 12.40
CA TYR A 114 2.66 0.26 13.74
C TYR A 114 3.10 1.72 13.93
N LYS A 115 4.34 2.05 13.61
CA LYS A 115 4.85 3.43 13.71
C LYS A 115 4.06 4.38 12.80
N ALA A 116 3.74 3.95 11.58
CA ALA A 116 3.00 4.75 10.62
C ALA A 116 1.60 5.11 11.14
N PHE A 117 0.86 4.13 11.63
CA PHE A 117 -0.47 4.36 12.20
C PHE A 117 -0.42 5.20 13.47
N LEU A 118 0.58 4.97 14.34
CA LEU A 118 0.77 5.78 15.54
C LEU A 118 1.04 7.25 15.17
N ALA A 119 1.93 7.49 14.21
CA ALA A 119 2.24 8.83 13.74
C ALA A 119 1.00 9.52 13.15
N PHE A 120 0.25 8.82 12.30
CA PHE A 120 -0.96 9.35 11.67
C PHE A 120 -2.03 9.73 12.70
N ILE A 121 -2.31 8.85 13.67
CA ILE A 121 -3.33 9.11 14.70
C ILE A 121 -2.90 10.22 15.66
N SER A 122 -1.58 10.37 15.88
CA SER A 122 -1.03 11.39 16.76
C SER A 122 -0.79 12.73 16.08
N ASP A 123 -0.88 12.80 14.77
CA ASP A 123 -0.73 14.03 14.01
C ASP A 123 -1.89 14.98 14.35
N LYS A 124 -1.54 16.22 14.68
CA LYS A 124 -2.51 17.26 15.09
C LYS A 124 -2.73 18.31 14.01
N THR A 125 -2.07 18.12 12.88
CA THR A 125 -2.28 19.01 11.73
C THR A 125 -3.44 18.53 10.89
#